data_d1e1fe67f59d79c213a675e519d0a256
#
_entry.id   d1e1fe67f59d79c213a675e519d0a256
#
_cell.length_a   1.000
_cell.length_b   1.000
_cell.length_c   1.000
_cell.angle_alpha   90.00
_cell.angle_beta   90.00
_cell.angle_gamma   90.00
#
_symmetry.space_group_name_H-M   'P 1'
#
loop_
_entity.id
_entity.type
_entity.pdbx_description
1 polymer ?
#
loop_
_entity_poly.entity_id
_entity_poly.type
_entity_poly.pdbx_seq_one_letter_code
_entity_poly.pdbx_strand_id
1 'polypeptide(L)'
;YPPLRLRGGFSGGEISVDGSVSSQFLTALLMAAPLAEKETIITISGELVSKPYIDITLALMATFGVEVDNHQYQRLVIKGQQQYQSPGEYLVEGDASSASYFLAAAAIKGGTVRVTGIGRNSLQGDTKFA
;
A
#
# COMPACT_ATOMS: atom_id res chain seq x y z
N TYR A 1 11.44 -10.69 18.20
CA TYR A 1 12.80 -11.23 17.98
C TYR A 1 12.73 -12.74 17.69
N PRO A 2 13.54 -13.27 16.76
CA PRO A 2 13.63 -14.71 16.52
C PRO A 2 14.03 -15.47 17.81
N PRO A 3 13.61 -16.76 17.94
CA PRO A 3 12.88 -17.55 16.96
C PRO A 3 11.38 -17.24 16.89
N LEU A 4 10.83 -17.30 15.67
CA LEU A 4 9.40 -17.11 15.41
C LEU A 4 8.73 -18.46 15.14
N ARG A 5 7.52 -18.66 15.68
CA ARG A 5 6.68 -19.81 15.35
C ARG A 5 5.43 -19.30 14.65
N LEU A 6 5.26 -19.63 13.38
CA LEU A 6 4.08 -19.32 12.59
C LEU A 6 3.15 -20.53 12.53
N ARG A 7 1.86 -20.29 12.70
CA ARG A 7 0.81 -21.25 12.41
C ARG A 7 -0.05 -20.67 11.29
N GLY A 8 -0.32 -21.43 10.27
CA GLY A 8 -1.25 -21.06 9.21
C GLY A 8 -2.69 -21.01 9.72
N GLY A 9 -3.62 -20.61 8.83
CA GLY A 9 -5.05 -20.65 9.13
C GLY A 9 -5.70 -19.28 9.32
N PHE A 10 -5.26 -18.25 8.61
CA PHE A 10 -5.99 -16.99 8.54
C PHE A 10 -7.31 -17.21 7.80
N SER A 11 -8.41 -17.21 8.53
CA SER A 11 -9.75 -17.50 7.99
C SER A 11 -10.58 -16.25 7.67
N GLY A 12 -10.08 -15.05 7.98
CA GLY A 12 -10.85 -13.82 7.95
C GLY A 12 -11.50 -13.49 9.30
N GLY A 13 -12.40 -12.51 9.31
CA GLY A 13 -13.10 -12.02 10.50
C GLY A 13 -12.77 -10.56 10.83
N GLU A 14 -13.12 -10.12 12.02
CA GLU A 14 -12.92 -8.74 12.46
C GLU A 14 -11.56 -8.57 13.13
N ILE A 15 -10.84 -7.52 12.73
CA ILE A 15 -9.50 -7.19 13.22
C ILE A 15 -9.46 -5.69 13.52
N SER A 16 -8.89 -5.32 14.66
CA SER A 16 -8.57 -3.92 14.96
C SER A 16 -7.07 -3.68 14.81
N VAL A 17 -6.71 -2.62 14.11
CA VAL A 17 -5.33 -2.20 13.86
C VAL A 17 -5.14 -0.78 14.35
N ASP A 18 -4.08 -0.52 15.09
CA ASP A 18 -3.69 0.84 15.48
C ASP A 18 -3.13 1.59 14.26
N GLY A 19 -3.82 2.65 13.85
CA GLY A 19 -3.44 3.47 12.69
C GLY A 19 -2.15 4.26 12.87
N SER A 20 -1.66 4.43 14.10
CA SER A 20 -0.40 5.12 14.39
C SER A 20 0.83 4.25 14.13
N VAL A 21 0.65 2.94 13.98
CA VAL A 21 1.72 2.00 13.63
C VAL A 21 1.98 2.05 12.13
N SER A 22 3.12 1.56 11.69
CA SER A 22 3.52 1.56 10.28
C SER A 22 2.46 1.00 9.33
N SER A 23 2.19 1.72 8.23
CA SER A 23 1.30 1.27 7.15
C SER A 23 1.69 -0.08 6.54
N GLN A 24 2.94 -0.52 6.71
CA GLN A 24 3.43 -1.82 6.21
C GLN A 24 2.67 -3.01 6.81
N PHE A 25 2.29 -2.94 8.10
CA PHE A 25 1.50 -4.00 8.73
C PHE A 25 0.08 -4.07 8.14
N LEU A 26 -0.54 -2.90 7.95
CA LEU A 26 -1.85 -2.82 7.32
C LEU A 26 -1.79 -3.30 5.86
N THR A 27 -0.78 -2.90 5.10
CA THR A 27 -0.55 -3.36 3.72
C THR A 27 -0.42 -4.89 3.65
N ALA A 28 0.38 -5.49 4.53
CA ALA A 28 0.54 -6.95 4.56
C ALA A 28 -0.79 -7.66 4.83
N LEU A 29 -1.59 -7.14 5.77
CA LEU A 29 -2.90 -7.68 6.12
C LEU A 29 -3.90 -7.51 4.96
N LEU A 30 -3.96 -6.33 4.33
CA LEU A 30 -4.80 -6.06 3.17
C LEU A 30 -4.52 -7.03 2.02
N MET A 31 -3.23 -7.24 1.72
CA MET A 31 -2.84 -8.13 0.61
C MET A 31 -3.14 -9.61 0.89
N ALA A 32 -3.16 -10.03 2.16
CA ALA A 32 -3.47 -11.40 2.54
C ALA A 32 -4.98 -11.66 2.68
N ALA A 33 -5.75 -10.65 3.09
CA ALA A 33 -7.16 -10.77 3.41
C ALA A 33 -8.05 -11.34 2.28
N PRO A 34 -7.85 -11.01 1.00
CA PRO A 34 -8.63 -11.58 -0.10
C PRO A 34 -8.56 -13.09 -0.18
N LEU A 35 -7.45 -13.69 0.25
CA LEU A 35 -7.21 -15.14 0.20
C LEU A 35 -7.85 -15.89 1.37
N ALA A 36 -8.42 -15.18 2.34
CA ALA A 36 -9.10 -15.78 3.48
C ALA A 36 -10.39 -16.50 3.05
N GLU A 37 -10.84 -17.45 3.85
CA GLU A 37 -12.09 -18.19 3.59
C GLU A 37 -13.33 -17.31 3.75
N LYS A 38 -13.26 -16.32 4.65
CA LYS A 38 -14.37 -15.44 5.01
C LYS A 38 -13.97 -13.98 4.79
N GLU A 39 -14.97 -13.12 4.80
CA GLU A 39 -14.78 -11.68 4.83
C GLU A 39 -13.86 -11.26 5.96
N THR A 40 -12.99 -10.28 5.68
CA THR A 40 -12.15 -9.63 6.66
C THR A 40 -12.58 -8.18 6.81
N ILE A 41 -12.85 -7.76 8.03
CA ILE A 41 -13.18 -6.39 8.39
C ILE A 41 -12.03 -5.85 9.23
N ILE A 42 -11.35 -4.82 8.72
CA ILE A 42 -10.26 -4.17 9.41
C ILE A 42 -10.76 -2.82 9.92
N THR A 43 -10.82 -2.65 11.22
CA THR A 43 -11.14 -1.37 11.87
C THR A 43 -9.86 -0.69 12.31
N ILE A 44 -9.68 0.57 11.91
CA ILE A 44 -8.51 1.37 12.27
C ILE A 44 -8.85 2.17 13.51
N SER A 45 -8.09 1.96 14.58
CA SER A 45 -8.17 2.78 15.77
C SER A 45 -7.20 3.96 15.67
N GLY A 46 -7.65 5.13 16.10
CA GLY A 46 -6.86 6.35 15.99
C GLY A 46 -6.75 6.89 14.56
N GLU A 47 -5.76 7.72 14.32
CA GLU A 47 -5.49 8.30 13.01
C GLU A 47 -4.54 7.43 12.19
N LEU A 48 -4.95 7.09 10.96
CA LEU A 48 -4.09 6.34 10.05
C LEU A 48 -2.97 7.24 9.52
N VAL A 49 -1.74 6.89 9.87
CA VAL A 49 -0.55 7.52 9.29
C VAL A 49 -0.24 6.93 7.91
N SER A 50 0.45 7.72 7.08
CA SER A 50 0.94 7.24 5.78
C SER A 50 -0.16 6.73 4.83
N LYS A 51 -1.32 7.40 4.79
CA LYS A 51 -2.44 7.11 3.87
C LYS A 51 -2.03 6.88 2.41
N PRO A 52 -1.09 7.66 1.82
CA PRO A 52 -0.66 7.43 0.43
C PRO A 52 -0.15 6.02 0.15
N TYR A 53 0.49 5.36 1.11
CA TYR A 53 0.95 3.98 0.94
C TYR A 53 -0.20 2.97 0.94
N ILE A 54 -1.27 3.27 1.67
CA ILE A 54 -2.50 2.46 1.62
C ILE A 54 -3.20 2.67 0.28
N ASP A 55 -3.24 3.90 -0.24
CA ASP A 55 -3.80 4.20 -1.57
C ASP A 55 -3.08 3.44 -2.68
N ILE A 56 -1.74 3.39 -2.64
CA ILE A 56 -0.93 2.59 -3.56
C ILE A 56 -1.33 1.11 -3.44
N THR A 57 -1.45 0.59 -2.22
CA THR A 57 -1.83 -0.80 -1.97
C THR A 57 -3.20 -1.11 -2.57
N LEU A 58 -4.21 -0.29 -2.26
CA LEU A 58 -5.57 -0.48 -2.76
C LEU A 58 -5.66 -0.39 -4.28
N ALA A 59 -4.96 0.58 -4.89
CA ALA A 59 -4.92 0.73 -6.34
C ALA A 59 -4.25 -0.46 -7.01
N LEU A 60 -3.17 -0.98 -6.43
CA LEU A 60 -2.50 -2.17 -6.93
C LEU A 60 -3.40 -3.41 -6.80
N MET A 61 -4.05 -3.61 -5.66
CA MET A 61 -5.00 -4.71 -5.46
C MET A 61 -6.13 -4.65 -6.50
N ALA A 62 -6.70 -3.46 -6.75
CA ALA A 62 -7.73 -3.28 -7.78
C ALA A 62 -7.22 -3.61 -9.20
N THR A 63 -5.98 -3.22 -9.53
CA THR A 63 -5.35 -3.56 -10.81
C THR A 63 -5.22 -5.07 -11.01
N PHE A 64 -5.04 -5.80 -9.93
CA PHE A 64 -4.98 -7.27 -9.93
C PHE A 64 -6.34 -7.93 -9.64
N GLY A 65 -7.45 -7.19 -9.81
CA GLY A 65 -8.81 -7.72 -9.76
C GLY A 65 -9.37 -7.96 -8.35
N VAL A 66 -8.76 -7.39 -7.33
CA VAL A 66 -9.22 -7.49 -5.94
C VAL A 66 -9.86 -6.19 -5.49
N GLU A 67 -11.08 -6.27 -4.97
CA GLU A 67 -11.85 -5.13 -4.47
C GLU A 67 -11.80 -5.04 -2.95
N VAL A 68 -11.65 -3.81 -2.46
CA VAL A 68 -11.69 -3.46 -1.04
C VAL A 68 -12.62 -2.28 -0.85
N ASP A 69 -13.62 -2.42 0.02
CA ASP A 69 -14.49 -1.30 0.40
C ASP A 69 -13.79 -0.46 1.49
N ASN A 70 -13.38 0.74 1.10
CA ASN A 70 -12.69 1.67 1.99
C ASN A 70 -13.64 2.74 2.54
N HIS A 71 -13.98 2.64 3.81
CA HIS A 71 -14.80 3.62 4.52
C HIS A 71 -13.89 4.65 5.22
N GLN A 72 -13.40 5.64 4.47
CA GLN A 72 -12.61 6.77 4.96
C GLN A 72 -11.37 6.38 5.79
N TYR A 73 -10.74 5.27 5.46
CA TYR A 73 -9.60 4.67 6.17
C TYR A 73 -9.88 4.28 7.63
N GLN A 74 -11.13 4.35 8.07
CA GLN A 74 -11.49 3.90 9.43
C GLN A 74 -11.94 2.44 9.44
N ARG A 75 -12.52 2.00 8.33
CA ARG A 75 -12.99 0.62 8.19
C ARG A 75 -12.74 0.16 6.76
N LEU A 76 -12.07 -0.96 6.63
CA LEU A 76 -11.77 -1.60 5.35
C LEU A 76 -12.44 -2.96 5.34
N VAL A 77 -13.24 -3.23 4.30
CA VAL A 77 -13.96 -4.50 4.16
C VAL A 77 -13.45 -5.23 2.94
N ILE A 78 -13.01 -6.45 3.13
CA ILE A 78 -12.43 -7.29 2.10
C ILE A 78 -13.21 -8.61 2.05
N LYS A 79 -13.88 -8.87 0.95
CA LYS A 79 -14.51 -10.16 0.71
C LYS A 79 -13.44 -11.25 0.67
N GLY A 80 -13.69 -12.36 1.31
CA GLY A 80 -12.83 -13.54 1.23
C GLY A 80 -12.96 -14.26 -0.12
N GLN A 81 -12.12 -15.25 -0.35
CA GLN A 81 -12.11 -16.11 -1.55
C GLN A 81 -11.95 -15.34 -2.88
N GLN A 82 -11.42 -14.14 -2.83
CA GLN A 82 -11.01 -13.43 -4.04
C GLN A 82 -9.70 -14.04 -4.56
N GLN A 83 -9.45 -13.89 -5.85
CA GLN A 83 -8.22 -14.35 -6.48
C GLN A 83 -7.58 -13.18 -7.22
N TYR A 84 -6.30 -12.99 -6.97
CA TYR A 84 -5.51 -12.05 -7.77
C TYR A 84 -5.40 -12.53 -9.22
N GLN A 85 -5.67 -11.63 -10.14
CA GLN A 85 -5.61 -11.88 -11.58
C GLN A 85 -4.53 -11.02 -12.21
N SER A 86 -3.67 -11.63 -13.01
CA SER A 86 -2.65 -10.88 -13.71
C SER A 86 -3.30 -9.92 -14.73
N PRO A 87 -2.93 -8.63 -14.74
CA PRO A 87 -3.36 -7.69 -15.80
C PRO A 87 -2.62 -7.92 -17.14
N GLY A 88 -1.78 -8.94 -17.24
CA GLY A 88 -0.89 -9.18 -18.36
C GLY A 88 0.43 -8.44 -18.17
N GLU A 89 0.48 -7.18 -18.60
CA GLU A 89 1.64 -6.31 -18.41
C GLU A 89 1.35 -5.25 -17.33
N TYR A 90 2.31 -4.99 -16.49
CA TYR A 90 2.25 -3.94 -15.48
C TYR A 90 3.56 -3.17 -15.45
N LEU A 91 3.48 -1.85 -15.71
CA LEU A 91 4.63 -0.97 -15.60
C LEU A 91 4.85 -0.56 -14.14
N VAL A 92 5.96 -1.03 -13.56
CA VAL A 92 6.38 -0.59 -12.23
C VAL A 92 6.98 0.80 -12.34
N GLU A 93 6.40 1.76 -11.62
CA GLU A 93 6.92 3.13 -11.56
C GLU A 93 8.31 3.19 -10.90
N GLY A 94 9.06 4.25 -11.22
CA GLY A 94 10.24 4.62 -10.46
C GLY A 94 9.87 5.06 -9.04
N ASP A 95 10.79 4.88 -8.09
CA ASP A 95 10.59 5.28 -6.69
C ASP A 95 10.79 6.79 -6.52
N ALA A 96 9.72 7.50 -6.17
CA ALA A 96 9.74 8.94 -5.96
C ALA A 96 10.60 9.35 -4.75
N SER A 97 10.64 8.51 -3.71
CA SER A 97 11.51 8.75 -2.55
C SER A 97 12.97 8.73 -2.94
N SER A 98 13.40 7.74 -3.72
CA SER A 98 14.77 7.67 -4.26
C SER A 98 15.07 8.83 -5.21
N ALA A 99 14.12 9.26 -6.02
CA ALA A 99 14.26 10.41 -6.91
C ALA A 99 14.56 11.71 -6.16
N SER A 100 14.00 11.89 -4.97
CA SER A 100 14.17 13.09 -4.17
C SER A 100 15.63 13.41 -3.85
N TYR A 101 16.48 12.39 -3.68
CA TYR A 101 17.92 12.60 -3.44
C TYR A 101 18.62 13.29 -4.61
N PHE A 102 18.29 12.91 -5.84
CA PHE A 102 18.88 13.50 -7.04
C PHE A 102 18.35 14.91 -7.30
N LEU A 103 17.06 15.14 -7.05
CA LEU A 103 16.45 16.46 -7.14
C LEU A 103 17.04 17.42 -6.09
N ALA A 104 17.20 16.96 -4.85
CA ALA A 104 17.85 17.73 -3.80
C ALA A 104 19.32 18.06 -4.15
N ALA A 105 20.06 17.12 -4.73
CA ALA A 105 21.43 17.36 -5.16
C ALA A 105 21.49 18.48 -6.20
N ALA A 106 20.57 18.52 -7.17
CA ALA A 106 20.46 19.59 -8.17
C ALA A 106 20.10 20.93 -7.50
N ALA A 107 19.19 20.95 -6.56
CA ALA A 107 18.79 22.15 -5.83
C ALA A 107 19.96 22.76 -5.02
N ILE A 108 20.80 21.92 -4.40
CA ILE A 108 21.94 22.37 -3.58
C ILE A 108 23.13 22.82 -4.42
N LYS A 109 23.46 22.07 -5.48
CA LYS A 109 24.66 22.30 -6.30
C LYS A 109 24.42 23.10 -7.55
N GLY A 110 23.17 23.32 -7.92
CA GLY A 110 22.79 23.82 -9.23
C GLY A 110 22.94 22.78 -10.33
N GLY A 111 22.48 23.12 -11.53
CA GLY A 111 22.50 22.23 -12.69
C GLY A 111 21.12 21.67 -12.99
N THR A 112 21.06 20.74 -13.96
CA THR A 112 19.81 20.14 -14.40
C THR A 112 19.85 18.63 -14.16
N VAL A 113 18.84 18.13 -13.44
CA VAL A 113 18.60 16.69 -13.27
C VAL A 113 17.24 16.33 -13.85
N ARG A 114 17.19 15.31 -14.67
CA ARG A 114 15.96 14.74 -15.18
C ARG A 114 15.74 13.35 -14.55
N VAL A 115 14.63 13.20 -13.85
CA VAL A 115 14.17 11.91 -13.36
C VAL A 115 13.09 11.37 -14.34
N THR A 116 13.22 10.11 -14.71
CA THR A 116 12.26 9.41 -15.58
C THR A 116 11.63 8.23 -14.85
N GLY A 117 10.51 7.72 -15.36
CA GLY A 117 9.84 6.55 -14.78
C GLY A 117 8.86 6.86 -13.65
N ILE A 118 8.62 8.14 -13.34
CA ILE A 118 7.59 8.58 -12.40
C ILE A 118 6.58 9.43 -13.17
N GLY A 119 5.33 8.99 -13.18
CA GLY A 119 4.25 9.69 -13.88
C GLY A 119 3.65 10.83 -13.05
N ARG A 120 3.05 11.80 -13.75
CA ARG A 120 2.30 12.92 -13.11
C ARG A 120 1.12 12.42 -12.26
N ASN A 121 0.56 11.27 -12.63
CA ASN A 121 -0.58 10.65 -11.95
C ASN A 121 -0.16 9.59 -10.93
N SER A 122 1.11 9.54 -10.56
CA SER A 122 1.59 8.61 -9.55
C SER A 122 0.89 8.86 -8.21
N LEU A 123 0.54 7.78 -7.54
CA LEU A 123 -0.04 7.81 -6.19
C LEU A 123 1.01 7.94 -5.08
N GLN A 124 2.30 7.93 -5.44
CA GLN A 124 3.38 8.06 -4.47
C GLN A 124 3.34 9.45 -3.83
N GLY A 125 3.29 9.51 -2.50
CA GLY A 125 3.20 10.78 -1.75
C GLY A 125 4.37 11.72 -2.03
N ASP A 126 5.55 11.15 -2.25
CA ASP A 126 6.80 11.89 -2.44
C ASP A 126 6.93 12.56 -3.82
N THR A 127 6.00 12.33 -4.74
CA THR A 127 5.94 13.07 -6.01
C THR A 127 5.72 14.57 -5.81
N LYS A 128 5.21 14.98 -4.65
CA LYS A 128 5.00 16.37 -4.26
C LYS A 128 6.27 17.07 -3.73
N PHE A 129 7.38 16.36 -3.66
CA PHE A 129 8.66 16.89 -3.19
C PHE A 129 9.27 17.91 -4.17
N ALA A 130 9.04 17.78 -5.47
CA ALA A 130 9.64 18.57 -6.54
C ALA A 130 8.86 19.84 -6.87
#